data_21099cc8d4d3ee961de83df98a979bfb
#
_entry.id   21099cc8d4d3ee961de83df98a979bfb
#
_cell.length_a   1.000
_cell.length_b   1.000
_cell.length_c   1.000
_cell.angle_alpha   90.00
_cell.angle_beta   90.00
_cell.angle_gamma   90.00
#
_symmetry.space_group_name_H-M   'P 1'
#
loop_
_entity.id
_entity.type
_entity.pdbx_description
1 polymer ?
#
loop_
_entity_poly.entity_id
_entity_poly.type
_entity_poly.pdbx_seq_one_letter_code
_entity_poly.pdbx_strand_id
1 'polypeptide(L)'
;MFSRDSVVAERNWAVLVGVTTSGSHASTHWFKSFYEACQKRHIMICGVDFEEELKNKIPPISVDCLIRISGPYRRSLDADEIAKIATEIETRCPGRVALSTALRENYQLQNSLLAEAIGVARNTADCIERIQDKPACRDALRKAGIYQPQSLRIVGVTSDGCLQFSDASGAFVEKPTDSPRGWIVKPSIGMGSVGVRHILNVEDTSGLDAVVLEGNYCLEEFITGIEYSVEGIAIDGRVCIYTTTAKTTNEDFVEIGHIQPADLNSISSKLEFEEQLQSCVNALGIECGNLHVEFWVTPEKKIVWGEFHVRQGGDFIAPDLVSAVRPGIDYYGNLIDSLCGLPLHPLPEITQCAASKFIEASPGVVSEVSLYDSVPE
;
A
#
# COMPACT_ATOMS: atom_id res chain seq x y z
N MET A 1 -24.72 -9.29 14.99
CA MET A 1 -24.14 -8.32 15.94
C MET A 1 -23.40 -9.13 16.99
N PHE A 2 -22.08 -9.26 16.87
CA PHE A 2 -21.27 -10.04 17.81
C PHE A 2 -20.83 -9.12 18.95
N SER A 3 -21.06 -9.50 20.19
CA SER A 3 -20.53 -8.76 21.34
C SER A 3 -19.03 -9.03 21.46
N ARG A 4 -18.26 -8.05 21.96
CA ARG A 4 -16.81 -8.21 22.27
C ARG A 4 -16.51 -9.45 23.11
N ASP A 5 -17.46 -9.89 23.96
CA ASP A 5 -17.28 -10.99 24.88
C ASP A 5 -17.48 -12.37 24.23
N SER A 6 -18.14 -12.47 23.07
CA SER A 6 -18.37 -13.76 22.38
C SER A 6 -17.19 -14.24 21.53
N VAL A 7 -16.20 -13.38 21.25
CA VAL A 7 -14.97 -13.72 20.52
C VAL A 7 -13.94 -14.43 21.41
N VAL A 8 -14.12 -14.39 22.73
CA VAL A 8 -13.12 -14.85 23.72
C VAL A 8 -13.22 -16.35 24.06
N ALA A 9 -14.27 -17.07 23.64
CA ALA A 9 -14.49 -18.47 24.04
C ALA A 9 -13.89 -19.53 23.09
N GLU A 10 -13.58 -19.16 21.83
CA GLU A 10 -12.94 -20.05 20.86
C GLU A 10 -11.53 -19.54 20.51
N ARG A 11 -10.61 -20.47 20.24
CA ARG A 11 -9.29 -20.08 19.74
C ARG A 11 -9.45 -19.38 18.41
N ASN A 12 -9.12 -18.08 18.39
CA ASN A 12 -9.18 -17.26 17.19
C ASN A 12 -7.79 -17.14 16.58
N TRP A 13 -7.74 -17.23 15.25
CA TRP A 13 -6.51 -17.13 14.49
C TRP A 13 -6.53 -15.92 13.56
N ALA A 14 -5.40 -15.26 13.47
CA ALA A 14 -5.07 -14.33 12.38
C ALA A 14 -4.11 -15.03 11.43
N VAL A 15 -4.43 -15.06 10.15
CA VAL A 15 -3.49 -15.46 9.11
C VAL A 15 -2.71 -14.23 8.70
N LEU A 16 -1.39 -14.28 8.86
CA LEU A 16 -0.46 -13.21 8.48
C LEU A 16 0.40 -13.69 7.31
N VAL A 17 0.16 -13.14 6.12
CA VAL A 17 0.88 -13.50 4.89
C VAL A 17 2.10 -12.59 4.72
N GLY A 18 3.29 -13.21 4.58
CA GLY A 18 4.55 -12.50 4.53
C GLY A 18 5.03 -12.09 5.93
N VAL A 19 5.52 -13.05 6.72
CA VAL A 19 5.97 -12.83 8.12
C VAL A 19 7.42 -12.37 8.24
N THR A 20 8.19 -12.39 7.16
CA THR A 20 9.57 -11.90 7.13
C THR A 20 9.63 -10.39 6.86
N THR A 21 10.69 -9.74 7.28
CA THR A 21 10.90 -8.30 7.05
C THR A 21 12.08 -8.06 6.11
N SER A 22 12.17 -6.85 5.57
CA SER A 22 13.36 -6.37 4.86
C SER A 22 14.56 -6.16 5.78
N GLY A 23 14.38 -6.29 7.10
CA GLY A 23 15.40 -5.99 8.11
C GLY A 23 15.45 -4.52 8.51
N SER A 24 14.62 -3.65 7.92
CA SER A 24 14.53 -2.26 8.36
C SER A 24 13.90 -2.16 9.76
N HIS A 25 14.29 -1.13 10.50
CA HIS A 25 13.74 -0.87 11.84
C HIS A 25 12.22 -0.67 11.80
N ALA A 26 11.73 0.11 10.82
CA ALA A 26 10.30 0.38 10.62
C ALA A 26 9.51 -0.92 10.39
N SER A 27 9.93 -1.76 9.44
CA SER A 27 9.21 -3.01 9.15
C SER A 27 9.20 -3.97 10.36
N THR A 28 10.28 -4.03 11.13
CA THR A 28 10.34 -4.83 12.37
C THR A 28 9.35 -4.30 13.41
N HIS A 29 9.22 -2.97 13.54
CA HIS A 29 8.28 -2.33 14.46
C HIS A 29 6.81 -2.65 14.09
N TRP A 30 6.45 -2.64 12.80
CA TRP A 30 5.09 -2.99 12.36
C TRP A 30 4.66 -4.39 12.82
N PHE A 31 5.52 -5.39 12.61
CA PHE A 31 5.22 -6.77 13.01
C PHE A 31 5.08 -6.90 14.52
N LYS A 32 5.94 -6.26 15.31
CA LYS A 32 5.86 -6.28 16.77
C LYS A 32 4.56 -5.64 17.27
N SER A 33 4.21 -4.48 16.74
CA SER A 33 2.98 -3.77 17.12
C SER A 33 1.72 -4.55 16.72
N PHE A 34 1.70 -5.19 15.54
CA PHE A 34 0.61 -6.08 15.14
C PHE A 34 0.52 -7.31 16.06
N TYR A 35 1.66 -7.93 16.38
CA TYR A 35 1.72 -9.05 17.32
C TYR A 35 1.14 -8.67 18.69
N GLU A 36 1.55 -7.53 19.26
CA GLU A 36 1.02 -7.04 20.52
C GLU A 36 -0.50 -6.77 20.47
N ALA A 37 -1.00 -6.24 19.37
CA ALA A 37 -2.44 -6.05 19.16
C ALA A 37 -3.21 -7.37 19.12
N CYS A 38 -2.64 -8.41 18.49
CA CYS A 38 -3.19 -9.77 18.51
C CYS A 38 -3.18 -10.36 19.92
N GLN A 39 -2.06 -10.24 20.65
CA GLN A 39 -1.92 -10.74 22.03
C GLN A 39 -2.97 -10.11 22.97
N LYS A 40 -3.17 -8.80 22.90
CA LYS A 40 -4.21 -8.09 23.68
C LYS A 40 -5.63 -8.60 23.40
N ARG A 41 -5.85 -9.21 22.23
CA ARG A 41 -7.15 -9.77 21.79
C ARG A 41 -7.23 -11.28 21.89
N HIS A 42 -6.22 -11.93 22.47
CA HIS A 42 -6.09 -13.39 22.56
C HIS A 42 -6.22 -14.08 21.18
N ILE A 43 -5.66 -13.46 20.13
CA ILE A 43 -5.62 -14.00 18.78
C ILE A 43 -4.26 -14.63 18.55
N MET A 44 -4.26 -15.88 18.12
CA MET A 44 -3.06 -16.62 17.70
C MET A 44 -2.69 -16.26 16.27
N ILE A 45 -1.42 -16.36 15.91
CA ILE A 45 -0.93 -16.00 14.58
C ILE A 45 -0.49 -17.24 13.81
N CYS A 46 -1.13 -17.48 12.67
CA CYS A 46 -0.67 -18.38 11.64
C CYS A 46 0.11 -17.58 10.60
N GLY A 47 1.42 -17.71 10.60
CA GLY A 47 2.28 -17.11 9.59
C GLY A 47 2.31 -17.95 8.32
N VAL A 48 2.24 -17.28 7.16
CA VAL A 48 2.39 -17.90 5.84
C VAL A 48 3.46 -17.13 5.07
N ASP A 49 4.55 -17.80 4.65
CA ASP A 49 5.60 -17.12 3.89
C ASP A 49 6.37 -18.08 2.96
N PHE A 50 7.09 -17.53 2.00
CA PHE A 50 7.89 -18.28 1.07
C PHE A 50 9.14 -18.88 1.73
N GLU A 51 9.46 -20.13 1.39
CA GLU A 51 10.64 -20.81 1.91
C GLU A 51 11.95 -20.05 1.61
N GLU A 52 12.02 -19.40 0.46
CA GLU A 52 13.16 -18.58 0.06
C GLU A 52 13.38 -17.41 1.03
N GLU A 53 12.32 -16.71 1.40
CA GLU A 53 12.38 -15.63 2.39
C GLU A 53 12.79 -16.16 3.78
N LEU A 54 12.18 -17.26 4.20
CA LEU A 54 12.42 -17.87 5.50
C LEU A 54 13.83 -18.50 5.65
N LYS A 55 14.50 -18.83 4.54
CA LYS A 55 15.92 -19.26 4.56
C LYS A 55 16.87 -18.11 4.85
N ASN A 56 16.54 -16.93 4.38
CA ASN A 56 17.42 -15.76 4.41
C ASN A 56 17.07 -14.75 5.51
N LYS A 57 15.87 -14.87 6.10
CA LYS A 57 15.35 -13.89 7.07
C LYS A 57 14.63 -14.61 8.21
N ILE A 58 14.79 -14.07 9.40
CA ILE A 58 14.08 -14.55 10.58
C ILE A 58 12.83 -13.70 10.78
N PRO A 59 11.64 -14.29 10.99
CA PRO A 59 10.46 -13.52 11.36
C PRO A 59 10.74 -12.69 12.63
N PRO A 60 10.37 -11.38 12.64
CA PRO A 60 10.65 -10.52 13.79
C PRO A 60 9.74 -10.78 14.99
N ILE A 61 8.74 -11.64 14.82
CA ILE A 61 7.78 -12.06 15.83
C ILE A 61 7.71 -13.58 15.91
N SER A 62 7.32 -14.08 17.06
CA SER A 62 6.95 -15.50 17.20
C SER A 62 5.55 -15.73 16.64
N VAL A 63 5.41 -16.70 15.75
CA VAL A 63 4.11 -17.15 15.24
C VAL A 63 3.75 -18.51 15.86
N ASP A 64 2.46 -18.72 16.15
CA ASP A 64 1.99 -19.96 16.80
C ASP A 64 1.96 -21.13 15.82
N CYS A 65 1.79 -20.85 14.53
CA CYS A 65 1.87 -21.80 13.44
C CYS A 65 2.62 -21.15 12.27
N LEU A 66 3.45 -21.90 11.55
CA LEU A 66 4.14 -21.40 10.36
C LEU A 66 3.90 -22.36 9.19
N ILE A 67 3.31 -21.83 8.11
CA ILE A 67 3.09 -22.53 6.84
C ILE A 67 4.08 -21.99 5.81
N ARG A 68 4.69 -22.88 5.05
CA ARG A 68 5.74 -22.56 4.09
C ARG A 68 5.26 -22.76 2.68
N ILE A 69 5.46 -21.73 1.83
CA ILE A 69 5.17 -21.77 0.42
C ILE A 69 6.45 -22.11 -0.33
N SER A 70 6.43 -23.17 -1.13
CA SER A 70 7.59 -23.55 -1.94
C SER A 70 7.78 -22.62 -3.13
N GLY A 71 9.04 -22.45 -3.57
CA GLY A 71 9.39 -21.67 -4.74
C GLY A 71 9.81 -20.23 -4.44
N PRO A 72 10.06 -19.44 -5.52
CA PRO A 72 10.62 -18.11 -5.41
C PRO A 72 9.62 -17.10 -4.84
N TYR A 73 10.16 -16.14 -4.13
CA TYR A 73 9.45 -14.99 -3.60
C TYR A 73 8.83 -14.12 -4.71
N ARG A 74 7.72 -13.48 -4.42
CA ARG A 74 6.96 -12.56 -5.30
C ARG A 74 6.31 -13.19 -6.54
N ARG A 75 6.23 -14.50 -6.62
CA ARG A 75 5.44 -15.14 -7.66
C ARG A 75 3.94 -15.16 -7.33
N SER A 76 3.13 -15.25 -8.33
CA SER A 76 1.71 -15.57 -8.15
C SER A 76 1.55 -17.00 -7.64
N LEU A 77 0.51 -17.24 -6.84
CA LEU A 77 0.07 -18.57 -6.43
C LEU A 77 -1.03 -19.04 -7.37
N ASP A 78 -0.96 -20.30 -7.80
CA ASP A 78 -2.05 -20.89 -8.55
C ASP A 78 -3.17 -21.41 -7.62
N ALA A 79 -4.31 -21.77 -8.20
CA ALA A 79 -5.48 -22.19 -7.44
C ALA A 79 -5.22 -23.46 -6.60
N ASP A 80 -4.41 -24.40 -7.10
CA ASP A 80 -4.09 -25.64 -6.39
C ASP A 80 -3.18 -25.38 -5.19
N GLU A 81 -2.24 -24.45 -5.32
CA GLU A 81 -1.37 -24.01 -4.23
C GLU A 81 -2.18 -23.32 -3.13
N ILE A 82 -3.07 -22.41 -3.51
CA ILE A 82 -3.95 -21.71 -2.58
C ILE A 82 -4.83 -22.72 -1.82
N ALA A 83 -5.44 -23.68 -2.52
CA ALA A 83 -6.26 -24.72 -1.90
C ALA A 83 -5.47 -25.58 -0.93
N LYS A 84 -4.21 -25.95 -1.23
CA LYS A 84 -3.32 -26.68 -0.34
C LYS A 84 -3.00 -25.88 0.92
N ILE A 85 -2.63 -24.61 0.78
CA ILE A 85 -2.34 -23.72 1.90
C ILE A 85 -3.58 -23.55 2.79
N ALA A 86 -4.76 -23.33 2.19
CA ALA A 86 -6.02 -23.24 2.92
C ALA A 86 -6.32 -24.49 3.74
N THR A 87 -6.16 -25.68 3.15
CA THR A 87 -6.32 -26.98 3.84
C THR A 87 -5.32 -27.15 4.98
N GLU A 88 -4.07 -26.69 4.80
CA GLU A 88 -3.05 -26.75 5.85
C GLU A 88 -3.40 -25.79 7.01
N ILE A 89 -3.94 -24.61 6.72
CA ILE A 89 -4.44 -23.66 7.74
C ILE A 89 -5.57 -24.31 8.54
N GLU A 90 -6.57 -24.87 7.88
CA GLU A 90 -7.70 -25.54 8.53
C GLU A 90 -7.24 -26.69 9.45
N THR A 91 -6.24 -27.45 9.01
CA THR A 91 -5.73 -28.60 9.76
C THR A 91 -4.90 -28.18 10.97
N ARG A 92 -4.05 -27.17 10.82
CA ARG A 92 -3.05 -26.79 11.83
C ARG A 92 -3.49 -25.68 12.77
N CYS A 93 -4.54 -24.95 12.41
CA CYS A 93 -5.10 -23.85 13.18
C CYS A 93 -6.51 -24.20 13.69
N PRO A 94 -6.62 -25.12 14.68
CA PRO A 94 -7.93 -25.57 15.19
C PRO A 94 -8.68 -24.40 15.85
N GLY A 95 -9.93 -24.22 15.48
CA GLY A 95 -10.79 -23.14 15.93
C GLY A 95 -11.22 -22.25 14.76
N ARG A 96 -11.40 -20.95 15.01
CA ARG A 96 -11.87 -20.01 14.00
C ARG A 96 -10.71 -19.16 13.45
N VAL A 97 -10.56 -19.13 12.14
CA VAL A 97 -9.80 -18.04 11.51
C VAL A 97 -10.68 -16.80 11.49
N ALA A 98 -10.28 -15.76 12.21
CA ALA A 98 -11.05 -14.53 12.38
C ALA A 98 -10.73 -13.49 11.30
N LEU A 99 -9.49 -13.48 10.82
CA LEU A 99 -9.00 -12.53 9.81
C LEU A 99 -7.80 -13.09 9.04
N SER A 100 -7.55 -12.51 7.87
CA SER A 100 -6.30 -12.66 7.12
C SER A 100 -5.79 -11.28 6.72
N THR A 101 -4.48 -11.06 6.80
CA THR A 101 -3.86 -9.78 6.46
C THR A 101 -2.42 -9.94 5.99
N ALA A 102 -1.93 -8.93 5.27
CA ALA A 102 -0.53 -8.76 4.97
C ALA A 102 -0.11 -7.32 5.32
N LEU A 103 1.05 -7.15 5.95
CA LEU A 103 1.55 -5.82 6.32
C LEU A 103 2.42 -5.20 5.21
N ARG A 104 2.76 -5.96 4.17
CA ARG A 104 3.64 -5.55 3.07
C ARG A 104 2.91 -5.61 1.73
N GLU A 105 3.19 -4.63 0.88
CA GLU A 105 2.58 -4.51 -0.45
C GLU A 105 2.68 -5.79 -1.28
N ASN A 106 3.86 -6.39 -1.29
CA ASN A 106 4.16 -7.56 -2.12
C ASN A 106 3.36 -8.83 -1.77
N TYR A 107 2.62 -8.83 -0.67
CA TYR A 107 1.81 -9.96 -0.22
C TYR A 107 0.31 -9.68 -0.23
N GLN A 108 -0.12 -8.48 -0.64
CA GLN A 108 -1.53 -8.11 -0.60
C GLN A 108 -2.39 -9.02 -1.48
N LEU A 109 -1.95 -9.29 -2.71
CA LEU A 109 -2.69 -10.17 -3.61
C LEU A 109 -2.74 -11.62 -3.10
N GLN A 110 -1.59 -12.18 -2.68
CA GLN A 110 -1.54 -13.53 -2.12
C GLN A 110 -2.42 -13.65 -0.87
N ASN A 111 -2.41 -12.62 -0.02
CA ASN A 111 -3.28 -12.55 1.14
C ASN A 111 -4.76 -12.56 0.75
N SER A 112 -5.16 -11.78 -0.26
CA SER A 112 -6.56 -11.70 -0.68
C SER A 112 -7.05 -13.01 -1.26
N LEU A 113 -6.28 -13.64 -2.16
CA LEU A 113 -6.58 -14.95 -2.71
C LEU A 113 -6.72 -16.03 -1.62
N LEU A 114 -5.81 -16.02 -0.64
CA LEU A 114 -5.87 -16.96 0.47
C LEU A 114 -7.07 -16.68 1.39
N ALA A 115 -7.33 -15.40 1.68
CA ALA A 115 -8.47 -14.99 2.49
C ALA A 115 -9.81 -15.39 1.87
N GLU A 116 -9.94 -15.32 0.53
CA GLU A 116 -11.10 -15.83 -0.20
C GLU A 116 -11.25 -17.36 -0.03
N ALA A 117 -10.16 -18.10 -0.18
CA ALA A 117 -10.17 -19.56 -0.07
C ALA A 117 -10.55 -20.05 1.33
N ILE A 118 -10.15 -19.33 2.40
CA ILE A 118 -10.49 -19.68 3.79
C ILE A 118 -11.76 -18.95 4.30
N GLY A 119 -12.45 -18.20 3.44
CA GLY A 119 -13.76 -17.61 3.75
C GLY A 119 -13.72 -16.40 4.69
N VAL A 120 -12.60 -15.66 4.76
CA VAL A 120 -12.43 -14.47 5.62
C VAL A 120 -12.05 -13.20 4.82
N ALA A 121 -12.16 -13.25 3.49
CA ALA A 121 -11.86 -12.09 2.66
C ALA A 121 -12.76 -10.90 2.99
N ARG A 122 -12.14 -9.73 3.11
CA ARG A 122 -12.83 -8.45 3.24
C ARG A 122 -12.67 -7.58 1.99
N ASN A 123 -11.51 -7.64 1.34
CA ASN A 123 -11.30 -7.13 0.00
C ASN A 123 -11.10 -8.32 -0.95
N THR A 124 -11.71 -8.27 -2.12
CA THR A 124 -11.54 -9.32 -3.13
C THR A 124 -10.17 -9.24 -3.79
N ALA A 125 -9.71 -10.35 -4.35
CA ALA A 125 -8.49 -10.37 -5.15
C ALA A 125 -8.57 -9.38 -6.32
N ASP A 126 -9.72 -9.30 -7.00
CA ASP A 126 -9.98 -8.33 -8.07
C ASP A 126 -9.85 -6.87 -7.61
N CYS A 127 -10.25 -6.56 -6.38
CA CYS A 127 -10.05 -5.23 -5.79
C CYS A 127 -8.56 -4.95 -5.62
N ILE A 128 -7.81 -5.88 -5.06
CA ILE A 128 -6.36 -5.72 -4.81
C ILE A 128 -5.60 -5.61 -6.14
N GLU A 129 -5.88 -6.45 -7.13
CA GLU A 129 -5.28 -6.36 -8.46
C GLU A 129 -5.55 -5.00 -9.09
N ARG A 130 -6.80 -4.51 -9.02
CA ARG A 130 -7.20 -3.21 -9.56
C ARG A 130 -6.46 -2.05 -8.94
N ILE A 131 -6.26 -2.04 -7.62
CA ILE A 131 -5.57 -0.94 -6.94
C ILE A 131 -4.06 -1.00 -7.12
N GLN A 132 -3.47 -2.18 -7.24
CA GLN A 132 -2.03 -2.35 -7.48
C GLN A 132 -1.61 -2.01 -8.91
N ASP A 133 -2.50 -2.22 -9.87
CA ASP A 133 -2.27 -1.94 -11.29
C ASP A 133 -2.67 -0.48 -11.60
N LYS A 134 -1.67 0.39 -11.76
CA LYS A 134 -1.88 1.84 -11.94
C LYS A 134 -2.83 2.21 -13.06
N PRO A 135 -2.69 1.68 -14.30
CA PRO A 135 -3.66 1.93 -15.37
C PRO A 135 -5.08 1.46 -15.04
N ALA A 136 -5.24 0.31 -14.40
CA ALA A 136 -6.56 -0.19 -14.00
C ALA A 136 -7.19 0.66 -12.90
N CYS A 137 -6.41 1.09 -11.91
CA CYS A 137 -6.84 2.00 -10.86
C CYS A 137 -7.32 3.34 -11.46
N ARG A 138 -6.51 3.95 -12.34
CA ARG A 138 -6.87 5.19 -13.03
C ARG A 138 -8.17 5.07 -13.85
N ASP A 139 -8.32 3.96 -14.54
CA ASP A 139 -9.50 3.70 -15.36
C ASP A 139 -10.77 3.52 -14.50
N ALA A 140 -10.70 2.80 -13.39
CA ALA A 140 -11.81 2.64 -12.46
C ALA A 140 -12.26 3.99 -11.88
N LEU A 141 -11.32 4.83 -11.44
CA LEU A 141 -11.62 6.17 -10.94
C LEU A 141 -12.23 7.07 -12.03
N ARG A 142 -11.70 7.02 -13.25
CA ARG A 142 -12.23 7.80 -14.38
C ARG A 142 -13.65 7.37 -14.74
N LYS A 143 -13.96 6.07 -14.74
CA LYS A 143 -15.32 5.54 -14.97
C LYS A 143 -16.31 5.99 -13.89
N ALA A 144 -15.84 6.23 -12.68
CA ALA A 144 -16.63 6.82 -11.60
C ALA A 144 -16.78 8.35 -11.67
N GLY A 145 -16.26 8.99 -12.72
CA GLY A 145 -16.34 10.44 -12.91
C GLY A 145 -15.27 11.24 -12.15
N ILE A 146 -14.28 10.57 -11.56
CA ILE A 146 -13.19 11.20 -10.83
C ILE A 146 -12.06 11.51 -11.82
N TYR A 147 -11.64 12.77 -11.85
CA TYR A 147 -10.56 13.21 -12.75
C TYR A 147 -9.28 12.41 -12.52
N GLN A 148 -8.72 11.91 -13.61
CA GLN A 148 -7.45 11.19 -13.63
C GLN A 148 -6.59 11.65 -14.81
N PRO A 149 -5.26 11.75 -14.67
CA PRO A 149 -4.35 11.96 -15.78
C PRO A 149 -4.46 10.82 -16.78
N GLN A 150 -4.03 11.05 -18.01
CA GLN A 150 -3.93 9.96 -18.99
C GLN A 150 -2.93 8.93 -18.47
N SER A 151 -3.33 7.65 -18.53
CA SER A 151 -2.50 6.50 -18.15
C SER A 151 -2.68 5.39 -19.16
N LEU A 152 -1.59 4.90 -19.73
CA LEU A 152 -1.56 3.89 -20.78
C LEU A 152 -0.56 2.80 -20.43
N ARG A 153 -0.84 1.56 -20.83
CA ARG A 153 0.15 0.49 -20.72
C ARG A 153 1.13 0.56 -21.88
N ILE A 154 2.39 0.33 -21.60
CA ILE A 154 3.41 0.11 -22.64
C ILE A 154 3.42 -1.39 -22.90
N VAL A 155 3.03 -1.79 -24.13
CA VAL A 155 2.84 -3.20 -24.50
C VAL A 155 3.87 -3.71 -25.50
N GLY A 156 4.76 -2.86 -25.95
CA GLY A 156 5.82 -3.24 -26.87
C GLY A 156 6.51 -2.05 -27.52
N VAL A 157 7.39 -2.38 -28.47
CA VAL A 157 8.11 -1.42 -29.29
C VAL A 157 8.04 -1.88 -30.74
N THR A 158 7.76 -0.96 -31.64
CA THR A 158 7.75 -1.23 -33.08
C THR A 158 9.17 -1.46 -33.61
N SER A 159 9.31 -1.96 -34.82
CA SER A 159 10.62 -2.20 -35.48
C SER A 159 11.45 -0.94 -35.69
N ASP A 160 10.83 0.23 -35.70
CA ASP A 160 11.44 1.57 -35.80
C ASP A 160 11.70 2.21 -34.42
N GLY A 161 11.48 1.46 -33.33
CA GLY A 161 11.82 1.91 -31.96
C GLY A 161 10.73 2.71 -31.24
N CYS A 162 9.52 2.83 -31.80
CA CYS A 162 8.41 3.56 -31.18
C CYS A 162 7.68 2.69 -30.15
N LEU A 163 7.29 3.29 -29.01
CA LEU A 163 6.48 2.61 -28.00
C LEU A 163 5.07 2.32 -28.54
N GLN A 164 4.55 1.16 -28.21
CA GLN A 164 3.17 0.74 -28.45
C GLN A 164 2.37 0.78 -27.15
N PHE A 165 1.13 1.22 -27.25
CA PHE A 165 0.28 1.45 -26.09
C PHE A 165 -1.03 0.67 -26.16
N SER A 166 -1.52 0.32 -24.98
CA SER A 166 -2.91 -0.11 -24.79
C SER A 166 -3.57 0.66 -23.66
N ASP A 167 -4.89 0.67 -23.65
CA ASP A 167 -5.66 1.11 -22.49
C ASP A 167 -5.63 0.05 -21.36
N ALA A 168 -6.34 0.33 -20.27
CA ALA A 168 -6.42 -0.58 -19.12
C ALA A 168 -7.08 -1.92 -19.45
N SER A 169 -7.92 -2.00 -20.50
CA SER A 169 -8.56 -3.24 -20.98
C SER A 169 -7.65 -4.09 -21.84
N GLY A 170 -6.49 -3.57 -22.27
CA GLY A 170 -5.58 -4.21 -23.21
C GLY A 170 -5.88 -3.88 -24.67
N ALA A 171 -6.88 -3.04 -24.98
CA ALA A 171 -7.12 -2.58 -26.33
C ALA A 171 -6.03 -1.63 -26.81
N PHE A 172 -5.47 -1.87 -28.00
CA PHE A 172 -4.46 -0.97 -28.58
C PHE A 172 -5.02 0.44 -28.75
N VAL A 173 -4.22 1.43 -28.40
CA VAL A 173 -4.54 2.83 -28.56
C VAL A 173 -3.45 3.55 -29.32
N GLU A 174 -3.82 4.65 -29.98
CA GLU A 174 -2.86 5.50 -30.64
C GLU A 174 -1.89 6.14 -29.64
N LYS A 175 -0.70 6.49 -30.14
CA LYS A 175 0.29 7.24 -29.37
C LYS A 175 -0.37 8.50 -28.79
N PRO A 176 -0.18 8.79 -27.49
CA PRO A 176 -0.73 9.98 -26.89
C PRO A 176 -0.09 11.25 -27.50
N THR A 177 -0.86 12.32 -27.53
CA THR A 177 -0.34 13.64 -27.93
C THR A 177 0.65 14.15 -26.88
N ASP A 178 1.57 15.00 -27.31
CA ASP A 178 2.55 15.57 -26.39
C ASP A 178 1.87 16.29 -25.23
N SER A 179 2.32 16.00 -24.02
CA SER A 179 1.96 16.74 -22.81
C SER A 179 2.95 17.91 -22.62
N PRO A 180 2.49 19.12 -22.34
CA PRO A 180 3.38 20.27 -22.12
C PRO A 180 4.40 20.06 -20.99
N ARG A 181 4.13 19.11 -20.09
CA ARG A 181 4.96 18.81 -18.93
C ARG A 181 5.65 17.45 -19.01
N GLY A 182 5.46 16.75 -20.13
CA GLY A 182 6.01 15.42 -20.35
C GLY A 182 5.20 14.31 -19.67
N TRP A 183 5.85 13.19 -19.49
CA TRP A 183 5.27 11.92 -19.08
C TRP A 183 6.12 11.23 -18.03
N ILE A 184 5.49 10.43 -17.20
CA ILE A 184 6.15 9.50 -16.29
C ILE A 184 6.04 8.09 -16.87
N VAL A 185 7.19 7.45 -17.08
CA VAL A 185 7.31 6.02 -17.35
C VAL A 185 7.62 5.33 -16.03
N LYS A 186 6.79 4.37 -15.64
CA LYS A 186 6.95 3.65 -14.37
C LYS A 186 6.39 2.24 -14.44
N PRO A 187 6.80 1.31 -13.55
CA PRO A 187 6.16 0.00 -13.47
C PRO A 187 4.65 0.13 -13.23
N SER A 188 3.85 -0.65 -13.97
CA SER A 188 2.39 -0.71 -13.78
C SER A 188 2.04 -1.18 -12.38
N ILE A 189 2.82 -2.14 -11.85
CA ILE A 189 2.76 -2.62 -10.48
C ILE A 189 4.14 -2.42 -9.85
N GLY A 190 4.24 -1.67 -8.77
CA GLY A 190 5.52 -1.36 -8.12
C GLY A 190 5.36 -0.36 -6.98
N MET A 191 6.43 -0.10 -6.25
CA MET A 191 6.48 0.79 -5.10
C MET A 191 7.86 1.45 -4.96
N GLY A 192 7.94 2.54 -4.16
CA GLY A 192 9.20 3.15 -3.74
C GLY A 192 9.96 3.80 -4.89
N SER A 193 9.27 4.36 -5.86
CA SER A 193 9.84 5.08 -7.02
C SER A 193 10.85 4.29 -7.87
N VAL A 194 10.98 2.96 -7.65
CA VAL A 194 11.91 2.12 -8.42
C VAL A 194 11.45 2.03 -9.87
N GLY A 195 12.33 2.44 -10.79
CA GLY A 195 12.06 2.40 -12.23
C GLY A 195 11.18 3.56 -12.75
N VAL A 196 10.94 4.58 -11.93
CA VAL A 196 10.24 5.80 -12.35
C VAL A 196 11.18 6.68 -13.17
N ARG A 197 10.71 7.19 -14.31
CA ARG A 197 11.45 8.12 -15.17
C ARG A 197 10.52 9.21 -15.72
N HIS A 198 11.00 10.44 -15.72
CA HIS A 198 10.34 11.56 -16.40
C HIS A 198 10.92 11.68 -17.80
N ILE A 199 10.06 11.73 -18.81
CA ILE A 199 10.41 11.96 -20.21
C ILE A 199 9.61 13.15 -20.75
N LEU A 200 10.22 14.03 -21.53
CA LEU A 200 9.54 15.18 -22.10
C LEU A 200 8.77 14.83 -23.37
N ASN A 201 9.24 13.84 -24.10
CA ASN A 201 8.64 13.38 -25.34
C ASN A 201 8.48 11.85 -25.32
N VAL A 202 7.31 11.37 -25.74
CA VAL A 202 7.02 9.92 -25.83
C VAL A 202 7.95 9.20 -26.83
N GLU A 203 8.55 9.93 -27.77
CA GLU A 203 9.53 9.40 -28.73
C GLU A 203 10.93 9.24 -28.11
N ASP A 204 11.19 9.86 -26.96
CA ASP A 204 12.47 9.71 -26.27
C ASP A 204 12.48 8.40 -25.49
N THR A 205 12.81 7.32 -26.21
CA THR A 205 13.01 5.99 -25.64
C THR A 205 14.47 5.75 -25.22
N SER A 206 15.31 6.77 -25.33
CA SER A 206 16.71 6.67 -24.92
C SER A 206 16.83 6.36 -23.43
N GLY A 207 17.49 5.25 -23.11
CA GLY A 207 17.67 4.78 -21.73
C GLY A 207 16.45 4.13 -21.10
N LEU A 208 15.42 3.80 -21.84
CA LEU A 208 14.42 2.83 -21.42
C LEU A 208 15.02 1.43 -21.64
N ASP A 209 15.32 0.74 -20.56
CA ASP A 209 15.89 -0.61 -20.60
C ASP A 209 14.93 -1.63 -21.24
N ALA A 210 15.44 -2.79 -21.64
CA ALA A 210 14.65 -3.90 -22.18
C ALA A 210 13.47 -4.31 -21.27
N VAL A 211 13.57 -4.08 -19.97
CA VAL A 211 12.51 -4.33 -18.98
C VAL A 211 11.26 -3.49 -19.22
N VAL A 212 11.39 -2.25 -19.72
CA VAL A 212 10.24 -1.41 -20.13
C VAL A 212 9.54 -2.04 -21.33
N LEU A 213 10.28 -2.78 -22.14
CA LEU A 213 9.79 -3.40 -23.37
C LEU A 213 9.06 -4.72 -23.13
N GLU A 214 9.12 -5.26 -21.91
CA GLU A 214 8.46 -6.53 -21.53
C GLU A 214 7.00 -6.37 -21.05
N GLY A 215 6.39 -5.19 -21.22
CA GLY A 215 4.94 -5.00 -21.00
C GLY A 215 4.51 -4.74 -19.56
N ASN A 216 5.44 -4.54 -18.63
CA ASN A 216 5.14 -4.31 -17.21
C ASN A 216 5.17 -2.83 -16.80
N TYR A 217 5.21 -1.92 -17.77
CA TYR A 217 5.30 -0.48 -17.53
C TYR A 217 4.08 0.27 -18.04
N CYS A 218 3.83 1.43 -17.46
CA CYS A 218 2.84 2.38 -17.93
C CYS A 218 3.46 3.75 -18.18
N LEU A 219 2.78 4.50 -19.04
CA LEU A 219 3.03 5.90 -19.32
C LEU A 219 1.89 6.71 -18.68
N GLU A 220 2.22 7.64 -17.80
CA GLU A 220 1.25 8.56 -17.18
C GLU A 220 1.62 10.01 -17.47
N GLU A 221 0.60 10.84 -17.69
CA GLU A 221 0.81 12.30 -17.80
C GLU A 221 1.44 12.84 -16.51
N PHE A 222 2.49 13.66 -16.63
CA PHE A 222 3.16 14.25 -15.48
C PHE A 222 2.25 15.25 -14.76
N ILE A 223 2.03 15.03 -13.47
CA ILE A 223 1.24 15.92 -12.62
C ILE A 223 2.18 16.91 -11.93
N THR A 224 1.93 18.20 -12.13
CA THR A 224 2.60 19.24 -11.35
C THR A 224 1.76 19.55 -10.11
N GLY A 225 2.36 19.44 -8.94
CA GLY A 225 1.67 19.68 -7.67
C GLY A 225 2.54 19.31 -6.49
N ILE A 226 2.03 19.55 -5.30
CA ILE A 226 2.62 19.06 -4.05
C ILE A 226 2.00 17.70 -3.75
N GLU A 227 2.84 16.74 -3.44
CA GLU A 227 2.43 15.39 -3.11
C GLU A 227 2.09 15.27 -1.62
N TYR A 228 1.00 14.57 -1.38
CA TYR A 228 0.47 14.26 -0.05
C TYR A 228 0.02 12.81 0.01
N SER A 229 -0.24 12.32 1.24
CA SER A 229 -1.01 11.10 1.43
C SER A 229 -2.05 11.24 2.54
N VAL A 230 -3.08 10.39 2.45
CA VAL A 230 -4.05 10.15 3.52
C VAL A 230 -3.66 8.86 4.22
N GLU A 231 -3.58 8.93 5.53
CA GLU A 231 -3.50 7.76 6.39
C GLU A 231 -4.84 7.53 7.08
N GLY A 232 -5.38 6.34 6.96
CA GLY A 232 -6.71 6.05 7.50
C GLY A 232 -7.01 4.56 7.54
N ILE A 233 -8.27 4.24 7.61
CA ILE A 233 -8.80 2.88 7.57
C ILE A 233 -10.15 2.85 6.86
N ALA A 234 -10.39 1.80 6.10
CA ALA A 234 -11.72 1.47 5.59
C ALA A 234 -12.41 0.44 6.49
N ILE A 235 -13.72 0.59 6.67
CA ILE A 235 -14.57 -0.33 7.42
C ILE A 235 -15.91 -0.41 6.72
N ASP A 236 -16.26 -1.59 6.22
CA ASP A 236 -17.48 -1.81 5.46
C ASP A 236 -17.67 -0.73 4.37
N GLY A 237 -16.60 -0.45 3.64
CA GLY A 237 -16.54 0.54 2.57
C GLY A 237 -16.48 2.00 3.03
N ARG A 238 -16.53 2.29 4.32
CA ARG A 238 -16.48 3.66 4.86
C ARG A 238 -15.07 4.05 5.27
N VAL A 239 -14.65 5.24 4.86
CA VAL A 239 -13.33 5.78 5.20
C VAL A 239 -13.37 6.48 6.56
N CYS A 240 -12.37 6.18 7.39
CA CYS A 240 -12.07 6.92 8.61
C CYS A 240 -10.62 7.45 8.50
N ILE A 241 -10.46 8.75 8.36
CA ILE A 241 -9.16 9.40 8.20
C ILE A 241 -8.47 9.53 9.57
N TYR A 242 -7.25 9.01 9.66
CA TYR A 242 -6.39 9.22 10.84
C TYR A 242 -5.69 10.57 10.76
N THR A 243 -5.03 10.84 9.65
CA THR A 243 -4.29 12.09 9.40
C THR A 243 -3.95 12.22 7.92
N THR A 244 -3.33 13.31 7.56
CA THR A 244 -2.75 13.55 6.24
C THR A 244 -1.26 13.79 6.38
N THR A 245 -0.49 13.41 5.36
CA THR A 245 0.97 13.54 5.32
C THR A 245 1.36 14.49 4.18
N ALA A 246 2.18 15.48 4.46
CA ALA A 246 2.91 16.22 3.43
C ALA A 246 4.20 15.48 3.13
N LYS A 247 4.47 15.23 1.83
CA LYS A 247 5.65 14.53 1.36
C LYS A 247 6.66 15.51 0.78
N THR A 248 7.94 15.25 1.01
CA THR A 248 9.05 15.93 0.34
C THR A 248 9.79 14.89 -0.48
N THR A 249 9.92 15.12 -1.78
CA THR A 249 10.65 14.26 -2.71
C THR A 249 11.90 14.98 -3.25
N ASN A 250 12.92 14.22 -3.60
CA ASN A 250 14.09 14.72 -4.33
C ASN A 250 13.84 14.74 -5.86
N GLU A 251 14.86 15.08 -6.64
CA GLU A 251 14.78 15.17 -8.11
C GLU A 251 14.53 13.80 -8.79
N ASP A 252 14.85 12.70 -8.10
CA ASP A 252 14.61 11.32 -8.57
C ASP A 252 13.26 10.76 -8.11
N PHE A 253 12.35 11.59 -7.61
CA PHE A 253 11.03 11.23 -7.05
C PHE A 253 11.11 10.32 -5.81
N VAL A 254 12.25 10.26 -5.13
CA VAL A 254 12.41 9.51 -3.88
C VAL A 254 11.94 10.37 -2.71
N GLU A 255 11.12 9.79 -1.84
CA GLU A 255 10.64 10.47 -0.63
C GLU A 255 11.79 10.65 0.37
N ILE A 256 12.04 11.89 0.79
CA ILE A 256 13.11 12.26 1.72
C ILE A 256 12.60 12.91 3.00
N GLY A 257 11.31 13.10 3.14
CA GLY A 257 10.71 13.62 4.36
C GLY A 257 9.19 13.62 4.37
N HIS A 258 8.64 13.51 5.58
CA HIS A 258 7.20 13.47 5.83
C HIS A 258 6.85 14.34 7.02
N ILE A 259 5.72 15.05 6.95
CA ILE A 259 5.18 15.86 8.05
C ILE A 259 3.70 15.49 8.23
N GLN A 260 3.30 15.26 9.46
CA GLN A 260 1.91 15.02 9.87
C GLN A 260 1.50 15.95 11.03
N PRO A 261 0.25 16.44 11.10
CA PRO A 261 -0.69 16.46 9.99
C PRO A 261 -0.23 17.42 8.89
N ALA A 262 -0.56 17.13 7.63
CA ALA A 262 -0.32 18.08 6.55
C ALA A 262 -1.25 19.28 6.67
N ASP A 263 -0.75 20.46 6.32
CA ASP A 263 -1.58 21.65 6.14
C ASP A 263 -2.30 21.58 4.78
N LEU A 264 -3.59 21.28 4.82
CA LEU A 264 -4.46 21.22 3.66
C LEU A 264 -5.30 22.52 3.44
N ASN A 265 -4.92 23.63 4.05
CA ASN A 265 -5.62 24.93 3.86
C ASN A 265 -5.64 25.39 2.39
N SER A 266 -4.79 24.82 1.54
CA SER A 266 -4.80 25.02 0.09
C SER A 266 -5.94 24.30 -0.62
N ILE A 267 -6.58 23.31 -0.01
CA ILE A 267 -7.69 22.55 -0.57
C ILE A 267 -8.99 23.29 -0.28
N SER A 268 -9.90 23.32 -1.26
CA SER A 268 -11.10 24.17 -1.25
C SER A 268 -12.07 23.88 -0.09
N SER A 269 -12.19 22.63 0.36
CA SER A 269 -13.06 22.25 1.46
C SER A 269 -12.66 20.87 2.02
N LYS A 270 -12.60 20.78 3.35
CA LYS A 270 -12.37 19.48 4.02
C LYS A 270 -13.48 18.46 3.71
N LEU A 271 -14.73 18.92 3.69
CA LEU A 271 -15.87 18.05 3.38
C LEU A 271 -15.80 17.49 1.97
N GLU A 272 -15.50 18.34 0.98
CA GLU A 272 -15.35 17.92 -0.41
C GLU A 272 -14.20 16.93 -0.57
N PHE A 273 -13.10 17.12 0.14
CA PHE A 273 -11.96 16.18 0.17
C PHE A 273 -12.37 14.80 0.69
N GLU A 274 -13.07 14.75 1.82
CA GLU A 274 -13.56 13.50 2.43
C GLU A 274 -14.57 12.78 1.52
N GLU A 275 -15.49 13.53 0.88
CA GLU A 275 -16.47 12.98 -0.07
C GLU A 275 -15.81 12.43 -1.34
N GLN A 276 -14.79 13.12 -1.86
CA GLN A 276 -14.02 12.61 -3.02
C GLN A 276 -13.25 11.34 -2.66
N LEU A 277 -12.57 11.30 -1.51
CA LEU A 277 -11.86 10.11 -1.05
C LEU A 277 -12.83 8.92 -0.88
N GLN A 278 -13.99 9.17 -0.26
CA GLN A 278 -15.04 8.14 -0.11
C GLN A 278 -15.51 7.63 -1.47
N SER A 279 -15.67 8.52 -2.45
CA SER A 279 -16.07 8.16 -3.82
C SER A 279 -15.00 7.29 -4.50
N CYS A 280 -13.71 7.60 -4.28
CA CYS A 280 -12.61 6.78 -4.78
C CYS A 280 -12.64 5.36 -4.17
N VAL A 281 -12.76 5.27 -2.87
CA VAL A 281 -12.83 3.99 -2.14
C VAL A 281 -13.98 3.11 -2.64
N ASN A 282 -15.16 3.72 -2.85
CA ASN A 282 -16.31 3.03 -3.41
C ASN A 282 -16.07 2.56 -4.86
N ALA A 283 -15.48 3.41 -5.71
CA ALA A 283 -15.19 3.09 -7.11
C ALA A 283 -14.17 1.94 -7.25
N LEU A 284 -13.23 1.85 -6.31
CA LEU A 284 -12.22 0.80 -6.29
C LEU A 284 -12.69 -0.48 -5.61
N GLY A 285 -13.82 -0.43 -4.87
CA GLY A 285 -14.37 -1.58 -4.15
C GLY A 285 -13.57 -1.95 -2.91
N ILE A 286 -12.94 -0.97 -2.25
CA ILE A 286 -12.20 -1.19 -1.01
C ILE A 286 -13.19 -1.23 0.16
N GLU A 287 -13.20 -2.35 0.89
CA GLU A 287 -14.12 -2.59 1.98
C GLU A 287 -13.48 -2.40 3.36
N CYS A 288 -12.29 -2.94 3.58
CA CYS A 288 -11.67 -2.97 4.91
C CYS A 288 -10.15 -2.87 4.86
N GLY A 289 -9.56 -2.41 5.96
CA GLY A 289 -8.11 -2.39 6.18
C GLY A 289 -7.52 -0.99 6.24
N ASN A 290 -6.28 -0.93 6.67
CA ASN A 290 -5.55 0.33 6.69
C ASN A 290 -5.44 0.91 5.27
N LEU A 291 -5.54 2.23 5.18
CA LEU A 291 -5.43 2.96 3.93
C LEU A 291 -4.20 3.86 3.95
N HIS A 292 -3.43 3.77 2.89
CA HIS A 292 -2.44 4.77 2.49
C HIS A 292 -2.79 5.19 1.06
N VAL A 293 -3.21 6.44 0.89
CA VAL A 293 -3.71 6.97 -0.39
C VAL A 293 -2.93 8.21 -0.78
N GLU A 294 -2.19 8.12 -1.86
CA GLU A 294 -1.40 9.23 -2.39
C GLU A 294 -2.26 10.16 -3.25
N PHE A 295 -1.97 11.45 -3.18
CA PHE A 295 -2.62 12.45 -4.02
C PHE A 295 -1.76 13.69 -4.21
N TRP A 296 -2.02 14.43 -5.27
CA TRP A 296 -1.38 15.72 -5.55
C TRP A 296 -2.40 16.85 -5.44
N VAL A 297 -1.92 17.99 -4.96
CA VAL A 297 -2.64 19.26 -5.04
C VAL A 297 -1.94 20.12 -6.08
N THR A 298 -2.64 20.37 -7.19
CA THR A 298 -2.09 21.17 -8.29
C THR A 298 -2.05 22.68 -7.93
N PRO A 299 -1.31 23.53 -8.69
CA PRO A 299 -1.32 24.98 -8.49
C PRO A 299 -2.73 25.59 -8.60
N GLU A 300 -3.63 24.97 -9.36
CA GLU A 300 -5.05 25.35 -9.49
C GLU A 300 -5.91 24.83 -8.33
N LYS A 301 -5.29 24.26 -7.28
CA LYS A 301 -5.94 23.70 -6.09
C LYS A 301 -6.85 22.48 -6.39
N LYS A 302 -6.59 21.78 -7.48
CA LYS A 302 -7.28 20.54 -7.80
C LYS A 302 -6.60 19.37 -7.14
N ILE A 303 -7.40 18.43 -6.63
CA ILE A 303 -6.91 17.15 -6.12
C ILE A 303 -6.82 16.18 -7.28
N VAL A 304 -5.67 15.51 -7.40
CA VAL A 304 -5.46 14.40 -8.32
C VAL A 304 -5.10 13.18 -7.48
N TRP A 305 -6.03 12.26 -7.37
CA TRP A 305 -5.85 11.02 -6.61
C TRP A 305 -4.82 10.12 -7.30
N GLY A 306 -3.89 9.60 -6.51
CA GLY A 306 -2.74 8.83 -6.94
C GLY A 306 -2.90 7.32 -6.78
N GLU A 307 -2.04 6.75 -5.97
CA GLU A 307 -1.99 5.33 -5.66
C GLU A 307 -2.81 5.02 -4.42
N PHE A 308 -3.51 3.88 -4.44
CA PHE A 308 -4.33 3.40 -3.32
C PHE A 308 -3.73 2.11 -2.81
N HIS A 309 -3.44 2.07 -1.52
CA HIS A 309 -2.89 0.90 -0.86
C HIS A 309 -3.75 0.51 0.34
N VAL A 310 -4.08 -0.78 0.44
CA VAL A 310 -4.83 -1.33 1.59
C VAL A 310 -3.83 -1.88 2.62
N ARG A 311 -2.92 -1.02 3.01
CA ARG A 311 -1.88 -1.24 4.02
C ARG A 311 -1.45 0.07 4.66
N GLN A 312 -0.60 -0.01 5.68
CA GLN A 312 0.04 1.19 6.24
C GLN A 312 1.00 1.87 5.25
N GLY A 313 1.16 3.16 5.38
CA GLY A 313 2.21 3.94 4.73
C GLY A 313 3.60 3.45 5.13
N GLY A 314 4.55 3.50 4.19
CA GLY A 314 5.95 3.15 4.42
C GLY A 314 6.71 4.25 5.19
N ASP A 315 8.03 4.09 5.28
CA ASP A 315 8.98 5.15 5.61
C ASP A 315 8.62 5.98 6.87
N PHE A 316 8.19 5.28 7.92
CA PHE A 316 7.71 5.82 9.20
C PHE A 316 6.40 6.60 9.13
N ILE A 317 5.73 6.70 7.98
CA ILE A 317 4.44 7.39 7.86
C ILE A 317 3.41 6.77 8.81
N ALA A 318 3.25 5.43 8.77
CA ALA A 318 2.34 4.72 9.65
C ALA A 318 2.91 3.34 10.06
N PRO A 319 2.74 2.94 11.32
CA PRO A 319 2.00 3.60 12.39
C PRO A 319 2.75 4.73 13.11
N ASP A 320 4.03 4.95 12.80
CA ASP A 320 4.95 5.76 13.62
C ASP A 320 4.47 7.22 13.74
N LEU A 321 4.44 7.99 12.66
CA LEU A 321 4.00 9.39 12.70
C LEU A 321 2.50 9.48 13.07
N VAL A 322 1.63 8.55 12.59
CA VAL A 322 0.22 8.53 12.99
C VAL A 322 0.08 8.42 14.50
N SER A 323 0.84 7.54 15.15
CA SER A 323 0.80 7.37 16.61
C SER A 323 1.40 8.55 17.33
N ALA A 324 2.40 9.21 16.75
CA ALA A 324 2.98 10.42 17.30
C ALA A 324 1.97 11.57 17.31
N VAL A 325 1.25 11.83 16.20
CA VAL A 325 0.27 12.93 16.12
C VAL A 325 -1.04 12.63 16.84
N ARG A 326 -1.40 11.35 17.00
CA ARG A 326 -2.58 10.86 17.74
C ARG A 326 -2.18 9.92 18.87
N PRO A 327 -1.62 10.44 19.98
CA PRO A 327 -1.20 9.60 21.11
C PRO A 327 -2.35 8.75 21.62
N GLY A 328 -2.08 7.45 21.79
CA GLY A 328 -3.06 6.48 22.28
C GLY A 328 -3.95 5.84 21.19
N ILE A 329 -3.72 6.09 19.91
CA ILE A 329 -4.39 5.36 18.85
C ILE A 329 -4.00 3.86 18.90
N ASP A 330 -5.00 2.97 18.88
CA ASP A 330 -4.77 1.53 18.74
C ASP A 330 -4.72 1.15 17.24
N TYR A 331 -3.64 1.54 16.56
CA TYR A 331 -3.52 1.48 15.10
C TYR A 331 -3.77 0.07 14.55
N TYR A 332 -3.07 -0.94 15.06
CA TYR A 332 -3.27 -2.33 14.61
C TYR A 332 -4.49 -2.99 15.25
N GLY A 333 -4.92 -2.53 16.42
CA GLY A 333 -6.19 -2.94 16.99
C GLY A 333 -7.37 -2.54 16.11
N ASN A 334 -7.35 -1.32 15.58
CA ASN A 334 -8.33 -0.85 14.61
C ASN A 334 -8.30 -1.69 13.31
N LEU A 335 -7.10 -2.08 12.82
CA LEU A 335 -6.99 -3.00 11.68
C LEU A 335 -7.66 -4.33 11.97
N ILE A 336 -7.37 -4.95 13.11
CA ILE A 336 -7.97 -6.23 13.52
C ILE A 336 -9.49 -6.08 13.64
N ASP A 337 -9.96 -5.03 14.29
CA ASP A 337 -11.39 -4.76 14.48
C ASP A 337 -12.10 -4.57 13.14
N SER A 338 -11.52 -3.80 12.20
CA SER A 338 -12.04 -3.63 10.84
C SER A 338 -12.17 -4.97 10.11
N LEU A 339 -11.10 -5.77 10.10
CA LEU A 339 -11.08 -7.07 9.42
C LEU A 339 -12.05 -8.08 10.05
N CYS A 340 -12.32 -7.97 11.34
CA CYS A 340 -13.31 -8.79 12.05
C CYS A 340 -14.74 -8.28 11.95
N GLY A 341 -14.97 -7.13 11.30
CA GLY A 341 -16.32 -6.48 11.25
C GLY A 341 -16.75 -5.92 12.59
N LEU A 342 -15.81 -5.51 13.43
CA LEU A 342 -16.08 -4.89 14.74
C LEU A 342 -15.97 -3.35 14.62
N PRO A 343 -16.70 -2.59 15.45
CA PRO A 343 -16.58 -1.14 15.48
C PRO A 343 -15.18 -0.69 15.91
N LEU A 344 -14.66 0.37 15.30
CA LEU A 344 -13.42 1.00 15.73
C LEU A 344 -13.51 1.58 17.14
N HIS A 345 -12.35 1.66 17.78
CA HIS A 345 -12.19 2.53 18.93
C HIS A 345 -12.34 4.00 18.52
N PRO A 346 -12.88 4.86 19.41
CA PRO A 346 -12.86 6.30 19.17
C PRO A 346 -11.43 6.77 18.89
N LEU A 347 -11.28 7.58 17.85
CA LEU A 347 -9.96 8.13 17.51
C LEU A 347 -9.56 9.20 18.53
N PRO A 348 -8.35 9.14 19.11
CA PRO A 348 -7.80 10.24 19.87
C PRO A 348 -7.70 11.51 18.99
N GLU A 349 -7.76 12.67 19.60
CA GLU A 349 -7.53 13.93 18.88
C GLU A 349 -6.08 14.05 18.40
N ILE A 350 -5.84 14.82 17.34
CA ILE A 350 -4.51 15.23 16.93
C ILE A 350 -4.07 16.33 17.90
N THR A 351 -2.96 16.08 18.63
CA THR A 351 -2.50 17.01 19.68
C THR A 351 -1.16 17.65 19.37
N GLN A 352 -0.46 17.14 18.35
CA GLN A 352 0.88 17.62 17.99
C GLN A 352 1.20 17.33 16.52
N CYS A 353 2.29 17.94 16.03
CA CYS A 353 2.88 17.62 14.73
C CYS A 353 4.05 16.66 14.93
N ALA A 354 4.32 15.85 13.92
CA ALA A 354 5.47 14.96 13.86
C ALA A 354 6.04 14.91 12.45
N ALA A 355 7.33 14.67 12.34
CA ALA A 355 8.01 14.59 11.06
C ALA A 355 9.06 13.48 11.06
N SER A 356 9.32 12.93 9.87
CA SER A 356 10.49 12.10 9.58
C SER A 356 11.29 12.76 8.46
N LYS A 357 12.61 12.63 8.52
CA LYS A 357 13.50 13.08 7.45
C LYS A 357 14.58 12.04 7.22
N PHE A 358 14.79 11.71 5.95
CA PHE A 358 15.86 10.82 5.53
C PHE A 358 17.10 11.64 5.16
N ILE A 359 18.25 11.16 5.59
CA ILE A 359 19.53 11.76 5.25
C ILE A 359 19.99 11.12 3.94
N GLU A 360 20.12 11.92 2.90
CA GLU A 360 20.66 11.47 1.63
C GLU A 360 22.18 11.37 1.76
N ALA A 361 22.73 10.21 1.44
CA ALA A 361 24.15 9.97 1.44
C ALA A 361 24.64 9.60 0.03
N SER A 362 25.83 10.08 -0.33
CA SER A 362 26.48 9.60 -1.56
C SER A 362 26.82 8.11 -1.45
N PRO A 363 26.78 7.36 -2.58
CA PRO A 363 27.17 5.95 -2.58
C PRO A 363 28.57 5.77 -1.96
N GLY A 364 28.70 4.85 -1.01
CA GLY A 364 29.94 4.61 -0.30
C GLY A 364 29.79 3.60 0.82
N VAL A 365 30.86 3.44 1.61
CA VAL A 365 30.88 2.61 2.81
C VAL A 365 30.67 3.51 4.01
N VAL A 366 29.64 3.23 4.81
CA VAL A 366 29.39 3.95 6.06
C VAL A 366 30.47 3.53 7.06
N SER A 367 31.33 4.47 7.46
CA SER A 367 32.38 4.23 8.45
C SER A 367 31.96 4.56 9.87
N GLU A 368 31.06 5.53 10.02
CA GLU A 368 30.59 5.98 11.33
C GLU A 368 29.21 6.62 11.22
N VAL A 369 28.38 6.41 12.23
CA VAL A 369 27.08 7.10 12.40
C VAL A 369 27.10 7.74 13.78
N SER A 370 27.11 9.08 13.81
CA SER A 370 26.96 9.85 15.07
C SER A 370 25.51 10.24 15.23
N LEU A 371 24.90 9.86 16.34
CA LEU A 371 23.58 10.35 16.72
C LEU A 371 23.74 11.71 17.44
N TYR A 372 22.94 12.67 17.02
CA TYR A 372 22.84 13.92 17.75
C TYR A 372 21.91 13.74 18.96
N ASP A 373 22.33 14.21 20.14
CA ASP A 373 21.52 14.18 21.38
C ASP A 373 20.30 15.14 21.28
N SER A 374 20.25 15.99 20.25
CA SER A 374 19.13 16.89 19.96
C SER A 374 18.98 17.08 18.47
N VAL A 375 17.75 17.04 17.98
CA VAL A 375 17.43 17.47 16.61
C VAL A 375 17.52 19.00 16.59
N PRO A 376 18.28 19.64 15.70
CA PRO A 376 18.23 21.09 15.53
C PRO A 376 16.80 21.51 15.19
N GLU A 377 16.32 22.59 15.81
CA GLU A 377 15.01 23.20 15.56
C GLU A 377 14.83 23.65 14.09
#